data_63dadc3d774f57b391009fc72a8288ee
#
_entry.id   63dadc3d774f57b391009fc72a8288ee
#
_cell.length_a   1.000
_cell.length_b   1.000
_cell.length_c   1.000
_cell.angle_alpha   90.00
_cell.angle_beta   90.00
_cell.angle_gamma   90.00
#
_symmetry.space_group_name_H-M   'P 1'
#
loop_
_entity.id
_entity.type
_entity.pdbx_description
1 polymer ?
#
loop_
_entity_poly.entity_id
_entity_poly.type
_entity_poly.pdbx_seq_one_letter_code
_entity_poly.pdbx_strand_id
1 'polypeptide(L)'
;MRILVTGGAGYIGSHTARLFAEYGHEAVVYDNLSRGHRWAVRWGPLVVGDLADGELLRKTLRERRIEAVVHFAAVALVAESMKAPELYFRNNTMGSLTLLESMRAEGVETIVFSSTCATYGHPVRLPLDEDHPQAPVSPYG
;
A
#
# COMPACT_ATOMS: atom_id res chain seq x y z
N MET A 1 2.86 -12.12 -14.39
CA MET A 1 3.64 -11.68 -13.21
C MET A 1 2.89 -12.06 -11.94
N ARG A 2 3.63 -12.32 -10.86
CA ARG A 2 3.08 -12.48 -9.51
C ARG A 2 3.27 -11.18 -8.75
N ILE A 3 2.17 -10.57 -8.36
CA ILE A 3 2.14 -9.20 -7.83
C ILE A 3 1.60 -9.23 -6.39
N LEU A 4 2.37 -8.71 -5.45
CA LEU A 4 1.89 -8.49 -4.08
C LEU A 4 1.08 -7.18 -4.03
N VAL A 5 -0.17 -7.27 -3.59
CA VAL A 5 -1.05 -6.12 -3.38
C VAL A 5 -1.21 -5.91 -1.88
N THR A 6 -0.43 -5.00 -1.31
CA THR A 6 -0.60 -4.63 0.10
C THR A 6 -1.82 -3.72 0.26
N GLY A 7 -2.59 -3.90 1.31
CA GLY A 7 -3.89 -3.24 1.45
C GLY A 7 -4.95 -3.77 0.47
N GLY A 8 -4.72 -4.99 -0.07
CA GLY A 8 -5.57 -5.59 -1.10
C GLY A 8 -6.95 -6.04 -0.62
N ALA A 9 -7.23 -6.02 0.68
CA ALA A 9 -8.56 -6.24 1.25
C ALA A 9 -9.37 -4.94 1.38
N GLY A 10 -8.78 -3.79 1.07
CA GLY A 10 -9.45 -2.49 0.99
C GLY A 10 -10.16 -2.27 -0.35
N TYR A 11 -10.83 -1.13 -0.49
CA TYR A 11 -11.59 -0.79 -1.70
C TYR A 11 -10.70 -0.76 -2.95
N ILE A 12 -9.69 0.11 -2.98
CA ILE A 12 -8.81 0.25 -4.16
C ILE A 12 -8.05 -1.04 -4.43
N GLY A 13 -7.43 -1.62 -3.39
CA GLY A 13 -6.59 -2.80 -3.52
C GLY A 13 -7.35 -4.02 -4.05
N SER A 14 -8.60 -4.25 -3.62
CA SER A 14 -9.41 -5.37 -4.09
C SER A 14 -9.82 -5.23 -5.56
N HIS A 15 -10.15 -4.00 -6.01
CA HIS A 15 -10.41 -3.71 -7.41
C HIS A 15 -9.17 -3.86 -8.28
N THR A 16 -8.00 -3.44 -7.79
CA THR A 16 -6.73 -3.62 -8.50
C THR A 16 -6.35 -5.10 -8.61
N ALA A 17 -6.51 -5.88 -7.54
CA ALA A 17 -6.28 -7.32 -7.57
C ALA A 17 -7.20 -8.03 -8.59
N ARG A 18 -8.45 -7.57 -8.71
CA ARG A 18 -9.38 -8.04 -9.74
C ARG A 18 -8.84 -7.78 -11.15
N LEU A 19 -8.46 -6.53 -11.44
CA LEU A 19 -7.92 -6.17 -12.75
C LEU A 19 -6.68 -6.99 -13.10
N PHE A 20 -5.76 -7.19 -12.16
CA PHE A 20 -4.60 -8.05 -12.39
C PHE A 20 -5.00 -9.46 -12.81
N ALA A 21 -5.98 -10.06 -12.14
CA ALA A 21 -6.47 -11.39 -12.52
C ALA A 21 -7.12 -11.40 -13.92
N GLU A 22 -7.90 -10.37 -14.25
CA GLU A 22 -8.52 -10.21 -15.58
C GLU A 22 -7.48 -10.05 -16.70
N TYR A 23 -6.32 -9.43 -16.40
CA TYR A 23 -5.20 -9.30 -17.34
C TYR A 23 -4.19 -10.47 -17.27
N GLY A 24 -4.51 -11.56 -16.60
CA GLY A 24 -3.69 -12.76 -16.56
C GLY A 24 -2.48 -12.69 -15.62
N HIS A 25 -2.49 -11.79 -14.65
CA HIS A 25 -1.51 -11.73 -13.57
C HIS A 25 -2.01 -12.46 -12.32
N GLU A 26 -1.09 -12.95 -11.50
CA GLU A 26 -1.39 -13.58 -10.22
C GLU A 26 -1.27 -12.55 -9.10
N ALA A 27 -2.39 -12.09 -8.54
CA ALA A 27 -2.38 -11.21 -7.39
C ALA A 27 -2.26 -12.02 -6.09
N VAL A 28 -1.39 -11.59 -5.18
CA VAL A 28 -1.33 -12.05 -3.79
C VAL A 28 -1.66 -10.87 -2.90
N VAL A 29 -2.71 -10.99 -2.10
CA VAL A 29 -3.15 -9.92 -1.19
C VAL A 29 -2.43 -10.05 0.15
N TYR A 30 -1.85 -8.94 0.63
CA TYR A 30 -1.28 -8.80 1.98
C TYR A 30 -2.01 -7.69 2.73
N ASP A 31 -2.69 -8.02 3.83
CA ASP A 31 -3.53 -7.08 4.54
C ASP A 31 -3.68 -7.52 6.01
N ASN A 32 -3.64 -6.58 6.95
CA ASN A 32 -3.84 -6.86 8.36
C ASN A 32 -5.32 -6.89 8.77
N LEU A 33 -6.23 -6.58 7.83
CA LEU A 33 -7.68 -6.53 8.01
C LEU A 33 -8.17 -5.51 9.05
N SER A 34 -7.34 -4.55 9.43
CA SER A 34 -7.72 -3.49 10.36
C SER A 34 -8.77 -2.53 9.77
N ARG A 35 -8.74 -2.35 8.46
CA ARG A 35 -9.67 -1.51 7.69
C ARG A 35 -10.22 -2.22 6.46
N GLY A 36 -9.52 -3.26 6.00
CA GLY A 36 -9.94 -4.11 4.90
C GLY A 36 -10.88 -5.23 5.32
N HIS A 37 -11.49 -5.88 4.35
CA HIS A 37 -12.47 -6.92 4.57
C HIS A 37 -12.10 -8.21 3.85
N ARG A 38 -12.04 -9.33 4.58
CA ARG A 38 -11.73 -10.65 4.01
C ARG A 38 -12.64 -11.03 2.83
N TRP A 39 -13.90 -10.66 2.85
CA TRP A 39 -14.85 -10.95 1.78
C TRP A 39 -14.54 -10.21 0.47
N ALA A 40 -13.78 -9.11 0.51
CA ALA A 40 -13.34 -8.37 -0.69
C ALA A 40 -12.20 -9.07 -1.43
N VAL A 41 -11.49 -10.01 -0.78
CA VAL A 41 -10.38 -10.77 -1.37
C VAL A 41 -10.95 -11.98 -2.15
N ARG A 42 -11.13 -11.80 -3.45
CA ARG A 42 -11.72 -12.82 -4.35
C ARG A 42 -10.79 -13.25 -5.48
N TRP A 43 -9.70 -12.51 -5.71
CA TRP A 43 -8.91 -12.59 -6.95
C TRP A 43 -7.46 -13.01 -6.68
N GLY A 44 -7.25 -13.79 -5.64
CA GLY A 44 -5.96 -14.31 -5.25
C GLY A 44 -5.91 -14.72 -3.78
N PRO A 45 -4.84 -15.37 -3.33
CA PRO A 45 -4.68 -15.76 -1.94
C PRO A 45 -4.47 -14.54 -1.04
N LEU A 46 -5.03 -14.61 0.18
CA LEU A 46 -4.83 -13.64 1.25
C LEU A 46 -3.77 -14.12 2.23
N VAL A 47 -2.76 -13.29 2.44
CA VAL A 47 -1.85 -13.37 3.58
C VAL A 47 -2.27 -12.31 4.59
N VAL A 48 -2.67 -12.74 5.78
CA VAL A 48 -3.03 -11.82 6.87
C VAL A 48 -1.76 -11.45 7.61
N GLY A 49 -1.36 -10.19 7.52
CA GLY A 49 -0.14 -9.69 8.13
C GLY A 49 -0.07 -8.18 8.18
N ASP A 50 0.71 -7.67 9.12
CA ASP A 50 0.99 -6.25 9.27
C ASP A 50 2.29 -5.85 8.55
N LEU A 51 2.38 -4.61 8.04
CA LEU A 51 3.62 -4.11 7.42
C LEU A 51 4.80 -4.06 8.39
N ALA A 52 4.55 -3.99 9.70
CA ALA A 52 5.60 -4.05 10.71
C ALA A 52 6.25 -5.44 10.82
N ASP A 53 5.60 -6.49 10.32
CA ASP A 53 6.13 -7.86 10.31
C ASP A 53 7.02 -8.11 9.08
N GLY A 54 8.26 -7.63 9.15
CA GLY A 54 9.24 -7.80 8.08
C GLY A 54 9.62 -9.26 7.82
N GLU A 55 9.49 -10.16 8.80
CA GLU A 55 9.77 -11.58 8.60
C GLU A 55 8.68 -12.23 7.74
N LEU A 56 7.41 -11.98 8.06
CA LEU A 56 6.28 -12.46 7.26
C LEU A 56 6.27 -11.85 5.86
N LEU A 57 6.63 -10.58 5.72
CA LEU A 57 6.79 -9.92 4.41
C LEU A 57 7.84 -10.64 3.57
N ARG A 58 9.07 -10.82 4.07
CA ARG A 58 10.13 -11.54 3.35
C ARG A 58 9.73 -12.96 3.00
N LYS A 59 9.14 -13.70 3.95
CA LYS A 59 8.61 -15.03 3.70
C LYS A 59 7.59 -15.03 2.57
N THR A 60 6.65 -14.08 2.59
CA THR A 60 5.61 -13.96 1.55
C THR A 60 6.22 -13.66 0.19
N LEU A 61 7.14 -12.68 0.10
CA LEU A 61 7.82 -12.31 -1.16
C LEU A 61 8.53 -13.53 -1.76
N ARG A 62 9.29 -14.26 -0.96
CA ARG A 62 10.06 -15.43 -1.39
C ARG A 62 9.17 -16.62 -1.75
N GLU A 63 8.28 -17.05 -0.85
CA GLU A 63 7.48 -18.26 -1.07
C GLU A 63 6.47 -18.11 -2.19
N ARG A 64 5.92 -16.90 -2.35
CA ARG A 64 5.00 -16.58 -3.44
C ARG A 64 5.74 -16.16 -4.72
N ARG A 65 7.08 -16.09 -4.70
CA ARG A 65 7.92 -15.69 -5.83
C ARG A 65 7.43 -14.38 -6.44
N ILE A 66 7.22 -13.37 -5.60
CA ILE A 66 6.68 -12.06 -6.00
C ILE A 66 7.69 -11.34 -6.90
N GLU A 67 7.21 -10.78 -8.01
CA GLU A 67 8.02 -10.07 -9.01
C GLU A 67 7.84 -8.55 -8.91
N ALA A 68 6.68 -8.10 -8.39
CA ALA A 68 6.37 -6.69 -8.21
C ALA A 68 5.43 -6.47 -7.03
N VAL A 69 5.45 -5.27 -6.46
CA VAL A 69 4.55 -4.86 -5.37
C VAL A 69 3.71 -3.67 -5.82
N VAL A 70 2.42 -3.70 -5.49
CA VAL A 70 1.55 -2.52 -5.54
C VAL A 70 1.10 -2.21 -4.12
N HIS A 71 1.49 -1.02 -3.64
CA HIS A 71 1.39 -0.66 -2.24
C HIS A 71 0.24 0.30 -1.96
N PHE A 72 -0.86 -0.23 -1.42
CA PHE A 72 -2.04 0.53 -0.97
C PHE A 72 -2.21 0.51 0.56
N ALA A 73 -1.47 -0.32 1.29
CA ALA A 73 -1.64 -0.45 2.73
C ALA A 73 -1.25 0.85 3.45
N ALA A 74 -2.24 1.59 3.89
CA ALA A 74 -2.06 2.85 4.60
C ALA A 74 -3.29 3.15 5.48
N VAL A 75 -3.10 3.96 6.52
CA VAL A 75 -4.17 4.72 7.16
C VAL A 75 -4.31 6.06 6.42
N ALA A 76 -5.52 6.47 6.04
CA ALA A 76 -5.75 7.48 5.01
C ALA A 76 -6.81 8.55 5.38
N LEU A 77 -7.09 8.75 6.69
CA LEU A 77 -8.07 9.73 7.15
C LEU A 77 -7.37 11.00 7.65
N VAL A 78 -7.46 12.10 6.89
CA VAL A 78 -6.81 13.38 7.22
C VAL A 78 -7.15 13.84 8.64
N ALA A 79 -8.43 13.84 9.02
CA ALA A 79 -8.87 14.28 10.34
C ALA A 79 -8.34 13.39 11.49
N GLU A 80 -8.17 12.08 11.25
CA GLU A 80 -7.56 11.16 12.20
C GLU A 80 -6.05 11.45 12.35
N SER A 81 -5.36 11.74 11.25
CA SER A 81 -3.93 12.06 11.28
C SER A 81 -3.60 13.29 12.12
N MET A 82 -4.51 14.25 12.17
CA MET A 82 -4.36 15.45 13.02
C MET A 82 -4.49 15.14 14.52
N LYS A 83 -5.20 14.06 14.87
CA LYS A 83 -5.44 13.64 16.26
C LYS A 83 -4.45 12.61 16.77
N ALA A 84 -3.95 11.77 15.86
CA ALA A 84 -3.04 10.67 16.17
C ALA A 84 -1.92 10.57 15.11
N PRO A 85 -1.05 11.59 15.00
CA PRO A 85 0.00 11.64 13.98
C PRO A 85 0.97 10.46 14.08
N GLU A 86 1.27 9.97 15.29
CA GLU A 86 2.16 8.85 15.53
C GLU A 86 1.66 7.55 14.86
N LEU A 87 0.36 7.35 14.77
CA LEU A 87 -0.25 6.22 14.06
C LEU A 87 0.12 6.28 12.57
N TYR A 88 0.05 7.45 11.97
CA TYR A 88 0.33 7.67 10.55
C TYR A 88 1.80 7.49 10.23
N PHE A 89 2.70 8.06 11.01
CA PHE A 89 4.14 7.86 10.82
C PHE A 89 4.54 6.39 11.04
N ARG A 90 3.99 5.74 12.06
CA ARG A 90 4.28 4.34 12.34
C ARG A 90 3.76 3.41 11.24
N ASN A 91 2.50 3.56 10.86
CA ASN A 91 1.89 2.68 9.86
C ASN A 91 2.38 3.01 8.44
N ASN A 92 2.31 4.27 8.02
CA ASN A 92 2.57 4.62 6.63
C ASN A 92 4.08 4.75 6.35
N THR A 93 4.82 5.46 7.19
CA THR A 93 6.27 5.68 6.94
C THR A 93 7.09 4.45 7.33
N MET A 94 6.98 4.00 8.59
CA MET A 94 7.78 2.87 9.06
C MET A 94 7.34 1.56 8.40
N GLY A 95 6.04 1.35 8.20
CA GLY A 95 5.53 0.17 7.48
C GLY A 95 6.02 0.12 6.03
N SER A 96 6.02 1.25 5.32
CA SER A 96 6.59 1.32 3.96
C SER A 96 8.10 1.06 3.96
N LEU A 97 8.84 1.57 4.94
CA LEU A 97 10.26 1.29 5.07
C LEU A 97 10.51 -0.22 5.27
N THR A 98 9.77 -0.87 6.17
CA THR A 98 9.88 -2.32 6.40
C THR A 98 9.57 -3.13 5.12
N LEU A 99 8.57 -2.68 4.34
CA LEU A 99 8.27 -3.29 3.05
C LEU A 99 9.44 -3.16 2.07
N LEU A 100 10.01 -1.96 1.92
CA LEU A 100 11.15 -1.70 1.02
C LEU A 100 12.40 -2.50 1.42
N GLU A 101 12.70 -2.59 2.72
CA GLU A 101 13.79 -3.42 3.24
C GLU A 101 13.55 -4.90 2.94
N SER A 102 12.32 -5.37 3.09
CA SER A 102 11.92 -6.75 2.78
C SER A 102 12.05 -7.04 1.27
N MET A 103 11.59 -6.13 0.42
CA MET A 103 11.73 -6.23 -1.03
C MET A 103 13.21 -6.30 -1.45
N ARG A 104 14.04 -5.41 -0.90
CA ARG A 104 15.48 -5.41 -1.17
C ARG A 104 16.15 -6.73 -0.76
N ALA A 105 15.79 -7.26 0.41
CA ALA A 105 16.35 -8.52 0.91
C ALA A 105 15.99 -9.74 0.03
N GLU A 106 14.82 -9.71 -0.60
CA GLU A 106 14.32 -10.79 -1.46
C GLU A 106 14.50 -10.52 -2.96
N GLY A 107 15.17 -9.42 -3.34
CA GLY A 107 15.50 -9.09 -4.73
C GLY A 107 14.28 -8.65 -5.56
N VAL A 108 13.23 -8.11 -4.93
CA VAL A 108 12.07 -7.55 -5.63
C VAL A 108 12.30 -6.06 -5.85
N GLU A 109 12.49 -5.65 -7.11
CA GLU A 109 12.92 -4.28 -7.45
C GLU A 109 11.79 -3.36 -7.94
N THR A 110 10.63 -3.94 -8.28
CA THR A 110 9.51 -3.18 -8.86
C THR A 110 8.45 -2.88 -7.81
N ILE A 111 8.17 -1.59 -7.61
CA ILE A 111 7.08 -1.13 -6.75
C ILE A 111 6.26 -0.03 -7.43
N VAL A 112 4.94 -0.10 -7.31
CA VAL A 112 4.02 1.00 -7.56
C VAL A 112 3.46 1.45 -6.23
N PHE A 113 3.75 2.69 -5.85
CA PHE A 113 3.31 3.28 -4.59
C PHE A 113 2.08 4.18 -4.82
N SER A 114 0.99 3.89 -4.13
CA SER A 114 -0.18 4.77 -4.13
C SER A 114 0.05 5.93 -3.19
N SER A 115 0.32 7.09 -3.76
CA SER A 115 0.43 8.34 -3.02
C SER A 115 -0.96 8.95 -2.77
N THR A 116 -1.01 10.22 -2.45
CA THR A 116 -2.25 10.95 -2.12
C THR A 116 -2.20 12.38 -2.64
N CYS A 117 -3.36 12.94 -3.04
CA CYS A 117 -3.45 14.36 -3.36
C CYS A 117 -3.25 15.28 -2.11
N ALA A 118 -3.33 14.72 -0.90
CA ALA A 118 -3.05 15.47 0.34
C ALA A 118 -1.61 15.99 0.43
N THR A 119 -0.68 15.43 -0.37
CA THR A 119 0.71 15.88 -0.48
C THR A 119 0.82 17.31 -1.03
N TYR A 120 -0.15 17.75 -1.83
CA TYR A 120 -0.13 19.11 -2.41
C TYR A 120 -0.59 20.19 -1.42
N GLY A 121 -1.33 19.84 -0.37
CA GLY A 121 -1.86 20.80 0.60
C GLY A 121 -2.90 21.74 -0.01
N HIS A 122 -2.79 23.06 0.27
CA HIS A 122 -3.67 24.04 -0.33
C HIS A 122 -3.28 24.31 -1.78
N PRO A 123 -4.21 24.15 -2.75
CA PRO A 123 -3.89 24.36 -4.15
C PRO A 123 -3.61 25.83 -4.46
N VAL A 124 -2.54 26.10 -5.19
CA VAL A 124 -2.23 27.44 -5.74
C VAL A 124 -2.83 27.65 -7.12
N ARG A 125 -3.19 26.53 -7.82
CA ARG A 125 -3.90 26.54 -9.12
C ARG A 125 -4.73 25.27 -9.25
N LEU A 126 -5.78 25.32 -10.06
CA LEU A 126 -6.67 24.20 -10.38
C LEU A 126 -6.89 24.11 -11.91
N PRO A 127 -7.02 22.89 -12.47
CA PRO A 127 -6.82 21.60 -11.79
C PRO A 127 -5.37 21.42 -11.36
N LEU A 128 -5.13 20.51 -10.38
CA LEU A 128 -3.78 20.10 -10.00
C LEU A 128 -3.15 19.30 -11.13
N ASP A 129 -1.87 19.55 -11.38
CA ASP A 129 -1.00 18.78 -12.27
C ASP A 129 0.22 18.24 -11.50
N GLU A 130 1.07 17.48 -12.15
CA GLU A 130 2.23 16.83 -11.55
C GLU A 130 3.32 17.85 -11.13
N ASP A 131 3.34 19.05 -11.74
CA ASP A 131 4.28 20.13 -11.44
C ASP A 131 3.81 21.03 -10.29
N HIS A 132 2.62 20.75 -9.70
CA HIS A 132 2.10 21.53 -8.58
C HIS A 132 3.00 21.36 -7.35
N PRO A 133 3.36 22.46 -6.64
CA PRO A 133 4.20 22.37 -5.45
C PRO A 133 3.57 21.49 -4.37
N GLN A 134 4.39 20.64 -3.74
CA GLN A 134 3.99 19.79 -2.63
C GLN A 134 4.20 20.56 -1.31
N ALA A 135 3.11 20.82 -0.60
CA ALA A 135 3.11 21.55 0.66
C ALA A 135 2.05 20.96 1.61
N PRO A 136 2.25 19.71 2.11
CA PRO A 136 1.26 19.02 2.91
C PRO A 136 0.96 19.77 4.21
N VAL A 137 -0.32 19.78 4.59
CA VAL A 137 -0.82 20.49 5.78
C VAL A 137 -1.31 19.53 6.88
N SER A 138 -1.09 18.24 6.70
CA SER A 138 -1.45 17.21 7.66
C SER A 138 -0.38 16.12 7.75
N PRO A 139 -0.32 15.37 8.87
CA PRO A 139 0.59 14.22 9.00
C PRO A 139 0.35 13.15 7.94
N TYR A 140 -0.88 13.01 7.43
CA TYR A 140 -1.18 12.09 6.34
C TYR A 140 -0.55 12.54 5.01
N GLY A 141 -0.64 13.82 4.65
CA GLY A 141 0.01 14.41 3.47
C GLY A 141 1.52 14.43 3.57
#